data_efb1b4d58ec55fcde65d5e6ef2b06515
#
_entry.id   efb1b4d58ec55fcde65d5e6ef2b06515
#
_cell.length_a   1.000
_cell.length_b   1.000
_cell.length_c   1.000
_cell.angle_alpha   90.00
_cell.angle_beta   90.00
_cell.angle_gamma   90.00
#
_symmetry.space_group_name_H-M   'P 1'
#
loop_
_entity.id
_entity.type
_entity.pdbx_description
1 polymer ?
#
loop_
_entity_poly.entity_id
_entity_poly.type
_entity_poly.pdbx_seq_one_letter_code
_entity_poly.pdbx_strand_id
1 'polypeptide(L)'
;MTMSIDPKAVLQNKAINEWNLFWLITGPISIFMVIAMMGTELNSGPAVSSMIQRSVRCAVPLFYVAFAASSVQVLFPGPFGLWISRNRKYLGLCFAAAMAWQGLFILWMVTLYGDYYVNEVYVLRDAIEGVVGYLFLFAMTVTSFMPVRKRMKPKNWKLLHKSGIYFMWAYAFSVYWWNLFYYGNPVLLDYIYYWGGFLAWALRAGAWSKKRRKQAEKMAPESGGQPALTILGYAIIGVGLVAASFGSSWQKTAEQYLSGYTFTRWPELYLPYWPFEPFLALFVIALGAFLIAKARAGRHPSQPPQISGLTT
;
A
#
# COMPACT_ATOMS: atom_id res chain seq x y z
N MET A 1 12.81 41.82 -5.71
CA MET A 1 11.42 41.48 -6.16
C MET A 1 11.29 39.95 -6.09
N THR A 2 10.91 39.44 -4.96
CA THR A 2 10.67 37.97 -4.75
C THR A 2 9.35 37.63 -5.42
N MET A 3 9.39 37.03 -6.60
CA MET A 3 8.21 36.41 -7.21
C MET A 3 7.65 35.38 -6.27
N SER A 4 6.57 35.68 -5.56
CA SER A 4 5.83 34.66 -4.82
C SER A 4 5.12 33.76 -5.83
N ILE A 5 5.67 32.58 -6.03
CA ILE A 5 5.04 31.56 -6.90
C ILE A 5 3.77 31.09 -6.20
N ASP A 6 2.59 31.33 -6.78
CA ASP A 6 1.32 30.83 -6.27
C ASP A 6 1.29 29.28 -6.41
N PRO A 7 1.29 28.52 -5.29
CA PRO A 7 1.29 27.06 -5.33
C PRO A 7 0.07 26.48 -6.07
N LYS A 8 -1.06 27.20 -6.08
CA LYS A 8 -2.25 26.79 -6.84
C LYS A 8 -2.02 26.83 -8.34
N ALA A 9 -1.42 27.92 -8.84
CA ALA A 9 -1.14 28.08 -10.26
C ALA A 9 -0.18 26.99 -10.77
N VAL A 10 0.88 26.69 -9.98
CA VAL A 10 1.82 25.62 -10.32
C VAL A 10 1.11 24.26 -10.42
N LEU A 11 0.32 23.88 -9.41
CA LEU A 11 -0.36 22.58 -9.39
C LEU A 11 -1.51 22.43 -10.40
N GLN A 12 -1.94 23.54 -11.01
CA GLN A 12 -2.92 23.55 -12.11
C GLN A 12 -2.26 23.52 -13.50
N ASN A 13 -0.95 23.69 -13.59
CA ASN A 13 -0.24 23.67 -14.87
C ASN A 13 -0.44 22.33 -15.59
N LYS A 14 -0.79 22.37 -16.87
CA LYS A 14 -1.00 21.17 -17.71
C LYS A 14 0.23 20.26 -17.77
N ALA A 15 1.43 20.82 -17.66
CA ALA A 15 2.69 20.06 -17.73
C ALA A 15 2.82 18.98 -16.67
N ILE A 16 2.27 19.21 -15.46
CA ILE A 16 2.35 18.28 -14.32
C ILE A 16 1.00 17.61 -14.02
N ASN A 17 0.14 17.49 -15.00
CA ASN A 17 -1.18 16.89 -14.84
C ASN A 17 -1.47 15.87 -15.95
N GLU A 18 -2.28 14.86 -15.61
CA GLU A 18 -2.82 13.88 -16.55
C GLU A 18 -1.74 13.14 -17.36
N TRP A 19 -1.89 13.06 -18.69
CA TRP A 19 -0.95 12.36 -19.56
C TRP A 19 0.44 13.00 -19.61
N ASN A 20 0.52 14.32 -19.41
CA ASN A 20 1.82 14.99 -19.35
C ASN A 20 2.60 14.55 -18.09
N LEU A 21 1.92 14.43 -16.94
CA LEU A 21 2.52 13.86 -15.73
C LEU A 21 2.98 12.42 -15.95
N PHE A 22 2.16 11.61 -16.66
CA PHE A 22 2.53 10.24 -16.99
C PHE A 22 3.85 10.20 -17.75
N TRP A 23 3.97 10.97 -18.85
CA TRP A 23 5.20 10.99 -19.65
C TRP A 23 6.39 11.62 -18.93
N LEU A 24 6.14 12.65 -18.10
CA LEU A 24 7.17 13.30 -17.28
C LEU A 24 7.82 12.32 -16.29
N ILE A 25 7.09 11.32 -15.80
CA ILE A 25 7.58 10.32 -14.86
C ILE A 25 8.09 9.07 -15.60
N THR A 26 7.30 8.52 -16.53
CA THR A 26 7.66 7.26 -17.19
C THR A 26 8.77 7.42 -18.21
N GLY A 27 8.89 8.59 -18.85
CA GLY A 27 9.98 8.89 -19.78
C GLY A 27 11.36 8.74 -19.12
N PRO A 28 11.66 9.50 -18.07
CA PRO A 28 12.92 9.37 -17.33
C PRO A 28 13.17 7.96 -16.78
N ILE A 29 12.15 7.27 -16.26
CA ILE A 29 12.28 5.89 -15.78
C ILE A 29 12.69 4.97 -16.94
N SER A 30 12.03 5.09 -18.08
CA SER A 30 12.35 4.25 -19.25
C SER A 30 13.74 4.56 -19.81
N ILE A 31 14.14 5.82 -19.86
CA ILE A 31 15.52 6.22 -20.23
C ILE A 31 16.52 5.62 -19.25
N PHE A 32 16.27 5.73 -17.95
CA PHE A 32 17.12 5.12 -16.92
C PHE A 32 17.24 3.60 -17.12
N MET A 33 16.13 2.90 -17.38
CA MET A 33 16.14 1.45 -17.60
C MET A 33 16.93 1.07 -18.85
N VAL A 34 16.80 1.83 -19.94
CA VAL A 34 17.58 1.61 -21.18
C VAL A 34 19.08 1.85 -20.94
N ILE A 35 19.44 2.94 -20.29
CA ILE A 35 20.85 3.24 -19.93
C ILE A 35 21.42 2.15 -19.03
N ALA A 36 20.67 1.73 -18.01
CA ALA A 36 21.10 0.65 -17.12
C ALA A 36 21.26 -0.68 -17.85
N MET A 37 20.39 -0.97 -18.81
CA MET A 37 20.49 -2.14 -19.67
C MET A 37 21.74 -2.10 -20.57
N MET A 38 22.06 -0.94 -21.15
CA MET A 38 23.26 -0.76 -21.96
C MET A 38 24.55 -0.86 -21.15
N GLY A 39 24.53 -0.43 -19.89
CA GLY A 39 25.68 -0.51 -18.96
C GLY A 39 25.80 -1.84 -18.22
N THR A 40 24.87 -2.77 -18.43
CA THR A 40 24.86 -4.08 -17.78
C THR A 40 24.98 -5.16 -18.86
N GLU A 41 26.04 -5.98 -18.82
CA GLU A 41 26.16 -7.11 -19.72
C GLU A 41 25.09 -8.16 -19.37
N LEU A 42 23.99 -8.19 -20.12
CA LEU A 42 22.84 -9.10 -19.92
C LEU A 42 23.11 -10.53 -20.42
N ASN A 43 24.33 -11.00 -20.22
CA ASN A 43 24.80 -12.31 -20.64
C ASN A 43 24.73 -13.37 -19.52
N SER A 44 24.08 -13.09 -18.42
CA SER A 44 23.95 -14.00 -17.29
C SER A 44 22.63 -13.77 -16.51
N GLY A 45 22.14 -14.82 -15.84
CA GLY A 45 20.96 -14.77 -14.98
C GLY A 45 21.04 -13.71 -13.88
N PRO A 46 22.16 -13.60 -13.11
CA PRO A 46 22.36 -12.55 -12.12
C PRO A 46 22.25 -11.13 -12.67
N ALA A 47 22.78 -10.89 -13.88
CA ALA A 47 22.69 -9.57 -14.53
C ALA A 47 21.23 -9.19 -14.83
N VAL A 48 20.44 -10.12 -15.38
CA VAL A 48 19.00 -9.91 -15.61
C VAL A 48 18.24 -9.73 -14.29
N SER A 49 18.59 -10.51 -13.25
CA SER A 49 18.00 -10.35 -11.91
C SER A 49 18.22 -8.94 -11.34
N SER A 50 19.41 -8.37 -11.56
CA SER A 50 19.70 -6.99 -11.15
C SER A 50 18.78 -5.96 -11.81
N MET A 51 18.41 -6.18 -13.08
CA MET A 51 17.48 -5.30 -13.81
C MET A 51 16.04 -5.43 -13.31
N ILE A 52 15.62 -6.65 -12.94
CA ILE A 52 14.33 -6.87 -12.25
C ILE A 52 14.27 -6.04 -10.97
N GLN A 53 15.31 -6.08 -10.13
CA GLN A 53 15.35 -5.32 -8.90
C GLN A 53 15.33 -3.80 -9.14
N ARG A 54 16.08 -3.29 -10.13
CA ARG A 54 16.09 -1.86 -10.48
C ARG A 54 14.71 -1.36 -10.90
N SER A 55 13.99 -2.13 -11.72
CA SER A 55 12.64 -1.76 -12.16
C SER A 55 11.64 -1.70 -10.99
N VAL A 56 11.69 -2.66 -10.05
CA VAL A 56 10.88 -2.64 -8.83
C VAL A 56 11.18 -1.42 -7.97
N ARG A 57 12.47 -1.08 -7.81
CA ARG A 57 12.88 0.12 -7.05
C ARG A 57 12.32 1.41 -7.65
N CYS A 58 12.17 1.49 -8.97
CA CYS A 58 11.47 2.62 -9.60
C CYS A 58 9.94 2.57 -9.39
N ALA A 59 9.35 1.39 -9.34
CA ALA A 59 7.92 1.20 -9.27
C ALA A 59 7.33 1.49 -7.87
N VAL A 60 7.99 1.01 -6.81
CA VAL A 60 7.46 1.02 -5.43
C VAL A 60 7.09 2.41 -4.92
N PRO A 61 7.90 3.48 -5.08
CA PRO A 61 7.52 4.82 -4.64
C PRO A 61 6.25 5.33 -5.33
N LEU A 62 6.12 5.10 -6.64
CA LEU A 62 4.94 5.48 -7.42
C LEU A 62 3.69 4.79 -6.92
N PHE A 63 3.83 3.51 -6.59
CA PHE A 63 2.76 2.72 -6.02
C PHE A 63 2.30 3.27 -4.67
N TYR A 64 3.22 3.55 -3.74
CA TYR A 64 2.87 4.07 -2.42
C TYR A 64 2.20 5.45 -2.49
N VAL A 65 2.67 6.31 -3.40
CA VAL A 65 2.03 7.61 -3.67
C VAL A 65 0.62 7.42 -4.21
N ALA A 66 0.42 6.55 -5.20
CA ALA A 66 -0.91 6.24 -5.76
C ALA A 66 -1.83 5.61 -4.71
N PHE A 67 -1.30 4.73 -3.84
CA PHE A 67 -2.02 4.10 -2.75
C PHE A 67 -2.51 5.13 -1.72
N ALA A 68 -1.68 6.10 -1.33
CA ALA A 68 -2.00 7.11 -0.34
C ALA A 68 -2.82 8.31 -0.88
N ALA A 69 -2.83 8.53 -2.19
CA ALA A 69 -3.33 9.76 -2.83
C ALA A 69 -4.70 10.26 -2.32
N SER A 70 -5.69 9.37 -2.25
CA SER A 70 -7.03 9.74 -1.77
C SER A 70 -7.08 10.03 -0.26
N SER A 71 -6.16 9.45 0.51
CA SER A 71 -6.06 9.66 1.95
C SER A 71 -5.38 10.99 2.27
N VAL A 72 -4.37 11.36 1.49
CA VAL A 72 -3.73 12.69 1.57
C VAL A 72 -4.78 13.79 1.36
N GLN A 73 -5.66 13.67 0.36
CA GLN A 73 -6.73 14.64 0.14
C GLN A 73 -7.68 14.76 1.35
N VAL A 74 -8.02 13.65 2.00
CA VAL A 74 -8.92 13.64 3.17
C VAL A 74 -8.26 14.25 4.40
N LEU A 75 -6.98 13.95 4.63
CA LEU A 75 -6.24 14.41 5.81
C LEU A 75 -5.79 15.86 5.66
N PHE A 76 -5.30 16.22 4.50
CA PHE A 76 -4.72 17.50 4.15
C PHE A 76 -5.49 18.14 2.97
N PRO A 77 -6.70 18.68 3.24
CA PRO A 77 -7.51 19.31 2.22
C PRO A 77 -6.85 20.63 1.79
N GLY A 78 -6.29 20.65 0.61
CA GLY A 78 -5.59 21.78 0.03
C GLY A 78 -5.20 21.54 -1.43
N PRO A 79 -4.53 22.48 -2.09
CA PRO A 79 -4.17 22.37 -3.50
C PRO A 79 -3.38 21.10 -3.82
N PHE A 80 -2.42 20.73 -2.98
CA PHE A 80 -1.63 19.50 -3.14
C PHE A 80 -2.47 18.24 -3.00
N GLY A 81 -3.33 18.15 -1.96
CA GLY A 81 -4.23 17.00 -1.76
C GLY A 81 -5.19 16.81 -2.95
N LEU A 82 -5.69 17.91 -3.52
CA LEU A 82 -6.53 17.89 -4.72
C LEU A 82 -5.73 17.44 -5.94
N TRP A 83 -4.51 17.95 -6.12
CA TRP A 83 -3.63 17.59 -7.23
C TRP A 83 -3.29 16.10 -7.24
N ILE A 84 -2.82 15.55 -6.12
CA ILE A 84 -2.43 14.14 -6.03
C ILE A 84 -3.63 13.20 -6.22
N SER A 85 -4.80 13.58 -5.70
CA SER A 85 -6.02 12.79 -5.86
C SER A 85 -6.54 12.79 -7.31
N ARG A 86 -6.47 13.94 -8.00
CA ARG A 86 -6.82 14.07 -9.42
C ARG A 86 -5.89 13.23 -10.30
N ASN A 87 -4.59 13.24 -10.01
CA ASN A 87 -3.57 12.53 -10.78
C ASN A 87 -3.36 11.07 -10.36
N ARG A 88 -4.11 10.57 -9.36
CA ARG A 88 -3.97 9.20 -8.85
C ARG A 88 -4.00 8.13 -9.94
N LYS A 89 -4.86 8.28 -10.96
CA LYS A 89 -4.93 7.37 -12.10
C LYS A 89 -3.59 7.32 -12.84
N TYR A 90 -3.03 8.46 -13.15
CA TYR A 90 -1.80 8.58 -13.93
C TYR A 90 -0.58 8.09 -13.14
N LEU A 91 -0.53 8.35 -11.82
CA LEU A 91 0.47 7.78 -10.92
C LEU A 91 0.40 6.25 -10.87
N GLY A 92 -0.82 5.69 -10.87
CA GLY A 92 -1.03 4.24 -10.97
C GLY A 92 -0.59 3.66 -12.32
N LEU A 93 -0.79 4.40 -13.42
CA LEU A 93 -0.29 4.02 -14.74
C LEU A 93 1.24 4.11 -14.84
N CYS A 94 1.88 5.09 -14.18
CA CYS A 94 3.34 5.17 -14.07
C CYS A 94 3.90 3.94 -13.34
N PHE A 95 3.26 3.54 -12.24
CA PHE A 95 3.60 2.28 -11.55
C PHE A 95 3.48 1.08 -12.50
N ALA A 96 2.37 0.97 -13.25
CA ALA A 96 2.18 -0.13 -14.20
C ALA A 96 3.25 -0.14 -15.30
N ALA A 97 3.67 1.02 -15.80
CA ALA A 97 4.75 1.13 -16.79
C ALA A 97 6.11 0.69 -16.23
N ALA A 98 6.43 1.07 -14.98
CA ALA A 98 7.64 0.61 -14.30
C ALA A 98 7.63 -0.91 -14.05
N MET A 99 6.48 -1.48 -13.68
CA MET A 99 6.29 -2.93 -13.55
C MET A 99 6.31 -3.67 -14.90
N ALA A 100 5.97 -3.01 -16.00
CA ALA A 100 6.12 -3.60 -17.33
C ALA A 100 7.59 -3.86 -17.66
N TRP A 101 8.52 -2.99 -17.27
CA TRP A 101 9.96 -3.27 -17.36
C TRP A 101 10.36 -4.51 -16.56
N GLN A 102 9.85 -4.66 -15.33
CA GLN A 102 10.06 -5.87 -14.54
C GLN A 102 9.56 -7.12 -15.27
N GLY A 103 8.33 -7.08 -15.80
CA GLY A 103 7.74 -8.18 -16.54
C GLY A 103 8.55 -8.58 -17.77
N LEU A 104 9.11 -7.61 -18.50
CA LEU A 104 10.01 -7.87 -19.62
C LEU A 104 11.28 -8.61 -19.18
N PHE A 105 11.91 -8.18 -18.08
CA PHE A 105 13.12 -8.87 -17.58
C PHE A 105 12.81 -10.23 -16.96
N ILE A 106 11.65 -10.42 -16.33
CA ILE A 106 11.20 -11.75 -15.89
C ILE A 106 11.03 -12.68 -17.08
N LEU A 107 10.35 -12.21 -18.15
CA LEU A 107 10.20 -12.98 -19.38
C LEU A 107 11.56 -13.31 -19.99
N TRP A 108 12.47 -12.35 -20.05
CA TRP A 108 13.85 -12.55 -20.52
C TRP A 108 14.57 -13.63 -19.70
N MET A 109 14.50 -13.55 -18.37
CA MET A 109 15.11 -14.52 -17.48
C MET A 109 14.57 -15.94 -17.71
N VAL A 110 13.25 -16.09 -17.72
CA VAL A 110 12.61 -17.41 -17.89
C VAL A 110 12.91 -18.02 -19.26
N THR A 111 13.03 -17.19 -20.32
CA THR A 111 13.25 -17.69 -21.69
C THR A 111 14.71 -17.98 -21.99
N LEU A 112 15.65 -17.19 -21.53
CA LEU A 112 17.06 -17.31 -21.87
C LEU A 112 17.94 -17.88 -20.75
N TYR A 113 17.51 -17.78 -19.50
CA TYR A 113 18.23 -18.25 -18.32
C TYR A 113 17.34 -19.13 -17.44
N GLY A 114 16.56 -20.04 -18.08
CA GLY A 114 15.59 -20.89 -17.39
C GLY A 114 16.21 -21.77 -16.30
N ASP A 115 17.38 -22.33 -16.53
CA ASP A 115 18.10 -23.16 -15.54
C ASP A 115 18.48 -22.32 -14.30
N TYR A 116 19.01 -21.11 -14.50
CA TYR A 116 19.29 -20.19 -13.41
C TYR A 116 18.01 -19.81 -12.66
N TYR A 117 16.94 -19.51 -13.40
CA TYR A 117 15.65 -19.17 -12.81
C TYR A 117 15.14 -20.30 -11.91
N VAL A 118 15.12 -21.53 -12.40
CA VAL A 118 14.59 -22.69 -11.67
C VAL A 118 15.44 -23.04 -10.43
N ASN A 119 16.77 -22.97 -10.55
CA ASN A 119 17.66 -23.43 -9.49
C ASN A 119 17.95 -22.35 -8.43
N GLU A 120 17.96 -21.07 -8.81
CA GLU A 120 18.47 -19.99 -7.94
C GLU A 120 17.39 -18.95 -7.56
N VAL A 121 16.30 -18.83 -8.35
CA VAL A 121 15.33 -17.74 -8.18
C VAL A 121 13.93 -18.26 -7.85
N TYR A 122 13.56 -19.40 -8.44
CA TYR A 122 12.20 -19.91 -8.37
C TYR A 122 11.83 -20.39 -6.96
N VAL A 123 10.82 -19.76 -6.39
CA VAL A 123 10.11 -20.25 -5.22
C VAL A 123 8.63 -20.28 -5.58
N LEU A 124 7.97 -21.42 -5.42
CA LEU A 124 6.56 -21.61 -5.81
C LEU A 124 5.65 -20.54 -5.23
N ARG A 125 5.85 -20.20 -3.97
CA ARG A 125 5.13 -19.13 -3.26
C ARG A 125 5.24 -17.80 -4.00
N ASP A 126 6.47 -17.36 -4.27
CA ASP A 126 6.76 -16.06 -4.90
C ASP A 126 6.22 -16.00 -6.34
N ALA A 127 6.24 -17.15 -7.05
CA ALA A 127 5.66 -17.28 -8.36
C ALA A 127 4.13 -17.12 -8.34
N ILE A 128 3.43 -17.76 -7.39
CA ILE A 128 1.98 -17.62 -7.23
C ILE A 128 1.61 -16.17 -6.89
N GLU A 129 2.30 -15.57 -5.94
CA GLU A 129 2.06 -14.17 -5.53
C GLU A 129 2.35 -13.19 -6.67
N GLY A 130 3.43 -13.41 -7.40
CA GLY A 130 3.78 -12.62 -8.58
C GLY A 130 2.71 -12.70 -9.67
N VAL A 131 2.23 -13.89 -9.99
CA VAL A 131 1.14 -14.09 -10.97
C VAL A 131 -0.13 -13.38 -10.52
N VAL A 132 -0.56 -13.55 -9.28
CA VAL A 132 -1.74 -12.86 -8.73
C VAL A 132 -1.55 -11.35 -8.76
N GLY A 133 -0.37 -10.86 -8.39
CA GLY A 133 -0.01 -9.44 -8.46
C GLY A 133 -0.11 -8.86 -9.87
N TYR A 134 0.45 -9.56 -10.87
CA TYR A 134 0.37 -9.15 -12.27
C TYR A 134 -1.05 -9.23 -12.83
N LEU A 135 -1.86 -10.21 -12.44
CA LEU A 135 -3.28 -10.26 -12.81
C LEU A 135 -4.06 -9.05 -12.28
N PHE A 136 -3.84 -8.68 -11.02
CA PHE A 136 -4.42 -7.45 -10.47
C PHE A 136 -3.90 -6.20 -11.18
N LEU A 137 -2.60 -6.11 -11.41
CA LEU A 137 -1.98 -4.97 -12.11
C LEU A 137 -2.57 -4.79 -13.50
N PHE A 138 -2.64 -5.86 -14.28
CA PHE A 138 -3.20 -5.86 -15.63
C PHE A 138 -4.69 -5.45 -15.60
N ALA A 139 -5.50 -6.12 -14.77
CA ALA A 139 -6.92 -5.86 -14.67
C ALA A 139 -7.20 -4.41 -14.23
N MET A 140 -6.45 -3.88 -13.25
CA MET A 140 -6.60 -2.50 -12.79
C MET A 140 -6.14 -1.50 -13.85
N THR A 141 -5.08 -1.79 -14.59
CA THR A 141 -4.58 -0.95 -15.69
C THR A 141 -5.64 -0.84 -16.78
N VAL A 142 -6.12 -1.97 -17.31
CA VAL A 142 -7.11 -2.01 -18.38
C VAL A 142 -8.42 -1.33 -17.95
N THR A 143 -8.89 -1.58 -16.72
CA THR A 143 -10.13 -0.98 -16.20
C THR A 143 -9.98 0.47 -15.74
N SER A 144 -8.78 1.05 -15.81
CA SER A 144 -8.54 2.48 -15.62
C SER A 144 -8.90 3.31 -16.85
N PHE A 145 -9.05 2.69 -18.03
CA PHE A 145 -9.47 3.34 -19.25
C PHE A 145 -11.00 3.40 -19.37
N MET A 146 -11.52 4.56 -19.77
CA MET A 146 -12.97 4.83 -19.81
C MET A 146 -13.78 3.83 -20.63
N PRO A 147 -13.33 3.36 -21.83
CA PRO A 147 -14.09 2.40 -22.62
C PRO A 147 -14.37 1.09 -21.88
N VAL A 148 -13.37 0.58 -21.14
CA VAL A 148 -13.51 -0.65 -20.36
C VAL A 148 -14.26 -0.41 -19.07
N ARG A 149 -13.95 0.69 -18.35
CA ARG A 149 -14.63 1.05 -17.10
C ARG A 149 -16.15 1.18 -17.26
N LYS A 150 -16.62 1.78 -18.37
CA LYS A 150 -18.06 1.95 -18.64
C LYS A 150 -18.79 0.60 -18.79
N ARG A 151 -18.10 -0.49 -19.15
CA ARG A 151 -18.67 -1.83 -19.27
C ARG A 151 -18.79 -2.57 -17.94
N MET A 152 -18.19 -2.05 -16.86
CA MET A 152 -18.21 -2.66 -15.54
C MET A 152 -19.20 -1.99 -14.60
N LYS A 153 -19.90 -2.80 -13.79
CA LYS A 153 -20.72 -2.28 -12.68
C LYS A 153 -19.80 -1.52 -11.69
N PRO A 154 -20.19 -0.33 -11.21
CA PRO A 154 -19.35 0.49 -10.32
C PRO A 154 -18.91 -0.25 -9.05
N LYS A 155 -19.73 -1.16 -8.51
CA LYS A 155 -19.41 -2.00 -7.35
C LYS A 155 -18.24 -2.93 -7.66
N ASN A 156 -18.26 -3.62 -8.79
CA ASN A 156 -17.22 -4.57 -9.18
C ASN A 156 -15.90 -3.86 -9.48
N TRP A 157 -15.96 -2.71 -10.17
CA TRP A 157 -14.77 -1.88 -10.39
C TRP A 157 -14.12 -1.41 -9.08
N LYS A 158 -14.94 -0.94 -8.12
CA LYS A 158 -14.44 -0.53 -6.79
C LYS A 158 -13.84 -1.72 -6.03
N LEU A 159 -14.45 -2.90 -6.11
CA LEU A 159 -13.96 -4.11 -5.46
C LEU A 159 -12.60 -4.51 -6.03
N LEU A 160 -12.50 -4.63 -7.37
CA LEU A 160 -11.25 -4.97 -8.07
C LEU A 160 -10.11 -4.02 -7.67
N HIS A 161 -10.33 -2.70 -7.79
CA HIS A 161 -9.31 -1.72 -7.46
C HIS A 161 -8.97 -1.68 -5.97
N LYS A 162 -9.94 -1.94 -5.08
CA LYS A 162 -9.68 -2.02 -3.64
C LYS A 162 -8.88 -3.27 -3.30
N SER A 163 -9.30 -4.45 -3.78
CA SER A 163 -8.61 -5.71 -3.48
C SER A 163 -7.20 -5.71 -4.06
N GLY A 164 -7.04 -5.34 -5.34
CA GLY A 164 -5.74 -5.35 -6.01
C GLY A 164 -4.73 -4.38 -5.38
N ILE A 165 -5.17 -3.15 -5.04
CA ILE A 165 -4.23 -2.19 -4.45
C ILE A 165 -3.80 -2.58 -3.03
N TYR A 166 -4.68 -3.24 -2.24
CA TYR A 166 -4.29 -3.75 -0.93
C TYR A 166 -3.43 -4.99 -1.02
N PHE A 167 -3.71 -5.89 -1.97
CA PHE A 167 -2.86 -7.06 -2.21
C PHE A 167 -1.42 -6.64 -2.57
N MET A 168 -1.28 -5.74 -3.56
CA MET A 168 0.04 -5.27 -3.98
C MET A 168 0.76 -4.48 -2.87
N TRP A 169 0.01 -3.72 -2.04
CA TRP A 169 0.59 -3.06 -0.89
C TRP A 169 1.09 -4.07 0.15
N ALA A 170 0.30 -5.09 0.47
CA ALA A 170 0.67 -6.13 1.41
C ALA A 170 1.93 -6.86 0.95
N TYR A 171 1.98 -7.24 -0.33
CA TYR A 171 3.15 -7.89 -0.92
C TYR A 171 4.40 -7.00 -0.84
N ALA A 172 4.34 -5.76 -1.33
CA ALA A 172 5.49 -4.85 -1.29
C ALA A 172 5.94 -4.55 0.15
N PHE A 173 5.00 -4.34 1.08
CA PHE A 173 5.30 -4.08 2.49
C PHE A 173 5.98 -5.29 3.16
N SER A 174 5.49 -6.50 2.93
CA SER A 174 6.06 -7.72 3.51
C SER A 174 7.48 -7.98 3.00
N VAL A 175 7.77 -7.77 1.72
CA VAL A 175 9.14 -7.93 1.16
C VAL A 175 10.14 -7.04 1.91
N TYR A 176 9.83 -5.75 2.09
CA TYR A 176 10.74 -4.84 2.80
C TYR A 176 10.79 -5.10 4.30
N TRP A 177 9.72 -5.61 4.90
CA TRP A 177 9.73 -6.06 6.28
C TRP A 177 10.69 -7.26 6.46
N TRP A 178 10.63 -8.27 5.56
CA TRP A 178 11.53 -9.41 5.56
C TRP A 178 12.99 -8.98 5.36
N ASN A 179 13.24 -8.06 4.43
CA ASN A 179 14.59 -7.52 4.21
C ASN A 179 15.18 -6.87 5.46
N LEU A 180 14.37 -6.13 6.22
CA LEU A 180 14.84 -5.42 7.40
C LEU A 180 15.04 -6.33 8.61
N PHE A 181 14.15 -7.28 8.84
CA PHE A 181 14.04 -7.95 10.13
C PHE A 181 14.37 -9.44 10.09
N TYR A 182 14.43 -10.03 8.90
CA TYR A 182 14.64 -11.47 8.74
C TYR A 182 15.95 -11.81 8.02
N TYR A 183 16.19 -11.28 6.81
CA TYR A 183 17.32 -11.72 5.98
C TYR A 183 18.69 -11.14 6.39
N GLY A 184 18.75 -10.14 7.26
CA GLY A 184 19.98 -9.47 7.65
C GLY A 184 20.58 -8.57 6.53
N ASN A 185 21.56 -7.74 6.89
CA ASN A 185 22.25 -6.83 5.97
C ASN A 185 21.33 -5.89 5.16
N PRO A 186 20.35 -5.22 5.81
CA PRO A 186 19.46 -4.31 5.11
C PRO A 186 20.23 -3.11 4.54
N VAL A 187 19.86 -2.68 3.34
CA VAL A 187 20.36 -1.46 2.72
C VAL A 187 19.43 -0.27 3.01
N LEU A 188 19.94 0.97 2.86
CA LEU A 188 19.17 2.19 3.13
C LEU A 188 17.80 2.21 2.40
N LEU A 189 17.75 1.70 1.18
CA LEU A 189 16.50 1.64 0.40
C LEU A 189 15.44 0.74 1.04
N ASP A 190 15.82 -0.32 1.74
CA ASP A 190 14.87 -1.20 2.42
C ASP A 190 14.15 -0.44 3.54
N TYR A 191 14.90 0.40 4.30
CA TYR A 191 14.32 1.29 5.31
C TYR A 191 13.37 2.31 4.69
N ILE A 192 13.79 2.97 3.59
CA ILE A 192 12.97 3.97 2.91
C ILE A 192 11.65 3.35 2.41
N TYR A 193 11.71 2.16 1.83
CA TYR A 193 10.51 1.52 1.27
C TYR A 193 9.64 0.90 2.34
N TYR A 194 10.21 0.34 3.40
CA TYR A 194 9.43 -0.13 4.54
C TYR A 194 8.63 1.01 5.18
N TRP A 195 9.33 2.09 5.57
CA TRP A 195 8.68 3.24 6.19
C TRP A 195 7.77 4.00 5.22
N GLY A 196 8.07 4.01 3.94
CA GLY A 196 7.19 4.52 2.89
C GLY A 196 5.88 3.75 2.80
N GLY A 197 5.95 2.41 2.81
CA GLY A 197 4.79 1.53 2.83
C GLY A 197 3.97 1.67 4.11
N PHE A 198 4.65 1.76 5.25
CA PHE A 198 4.04 2.04 6.54
C PHE A 198 3.30 3.39 6.56
N LEU A 199 3.96 4.45 6.10
CA LEU A 199 3.36 5.79 6.00
C LEU A 199 2.14 5.79 5.09
N ALA A 200 2.23 5.15 3.93
CA ALA A 200 1.12 5.05 2.99
C ALA A 200 -0.11 4.35 3.61
N TRP A 201 0.11 3.31 4.41
CA TRP A 201 -0.94 2.64 5.17
C TRP A 201 -1.47 3.52 6.32
N ALA A 202 -0.59 4.16 7.10
CA ALA A 202 -0.96 5.04 8.21
C ALA A 202 -1.85 6.20 7.73
N LEU A 203 -1.54 6.80 6.57
CA LEU A 203 -2.39 7.81 5.93
C LEU A 203 -3.80 7.26 5.62
N ARG A 204 -3.91 6.01 5.20
CA ARG A 204 -5.22 5.37 4.96
C ARG A 204 -5.99 5.10 6.24
N ALA A 205 -5.32 4.60 7.27
CA ALA A 205 -5.92 4.38 8.58
C ALA A 205 -6.40 5.70 9.19
N GLY A 206 -5.58 6.76 9.12
CA GLY A 206 -5.93 8.10 9.57
C GLY A 206 -7.11 8.71 8.81
N ALA A 207 -7.14 8.58 7.49
CA ALA A 207 -8.26 9.05 6.66
C ALA A 207 -9.56 8.29 6.97
N TRP A 208 -9.48 6.99 7.21
CA TRP A 208 -10.61 6.17 7.65
C TRP A 208 -11.13 6.64 9.03
N SER A 209 -10.24 6.82 10.00
CA SER A 209 -10.59 7.30 11.33
C SER A 209 -11.26 8.68 11.27
N LYS A 210 -10.70 9.62 10.49
CA LYS A 210 -11.30 10.97 10.30
C LYS A 210 -12.70 10.91 9.70
N LYS A 211 -12.93 10.02 8.72
CA LYS A 211 -14.28 9.83 8.13
C LYS A 211 -15.27 9.25 9.13
N ARG A 212 -14.87 8.24 9.90
CA ARG A 212 -15.69 7.62 10.94
C ARG A 212 -16.07 8.62 12.03
N ARG A 213 -15.09 9.41 12.47
CA ARG A 213 -15.35 10.48 13.45
C ARG A 213 -16.40 11.47 12.93
N LYS A 214 -16.24 11.98 11.71
CA LYS A 214 -17.24 12.89 11.12
C LYS A 214 -18.63 12.28 10.96
N GLN A 215 -18.73 10.99 10.72
CA GLN A 215 -20.01 10.29 10.67
C GLN A 215 -20.65 10.17 12.05
N ALA A 216 -19.85 9.85 13.09
CA ALA A 216 -20.32 9.76 14.47
C ALA A 216 -20.79 11.11 14.99
N GLU A 217 -20.04 12.21 14.75
CA GLU A 217 -20.42 13.57 15.12
C GLU A 217 -21.75 14.01 14.48
N LYS A 218 -22.06 13.54 13.29
CA LYS A 218 -23.35 13.81 12.62
C LYS A 218 -24.53 13.04 13.22
N MET A 219 -24.28 11.83 13.74
CA MET A 219 -25.34 10.97 14.28
C MET A 219 -25.65 11.24 15.76
N ALA A 220 -24.69 11.72 16.53
CA ALA A 220 -24.83 11.97 17.95
C ALA A 220 -23.97 13.19 18.37
N PRO A 221 -24.44 14.41 18.10
CA PRO A 221 -23.67 15.64 18.39
C PRO A 221 -23.39 15.86 19.87
N GLU A 222 -24.24 15.38 20.78
CA GLU A 222 -24.16 15.64 22.23
C GLU A 222 -23.53 14.49 23.04
N SER A 223 -23.04 13.43 22.40
CA SER A 223 -22.45 12.31 23.13
C SER A 223 -21.05 12.65 23.63
N GLY A 224 -20.90 12.76 24.95
CA GLY A 224 -19.59 12.92 25.60
C GLY A 224 -18.63 11.81 25.22
N GLY A 225 -17.41 12.17 24.80
CA GLY A 225 -16.36 11.21 24.47
C GLY A 225 -15.94 10.38 25.70
N GLN A 226 -15.40 9.20 25.47
CA GLN A 226 -14.81 8.35 26.51
C GLN A 226 -13.29 8.60 26.59
N PRO A 227 -12.79 9.47 27.49
CA PRO A 227 -11.38 9.84 27.53
C PRO A 227 -10.48 8.66 27.83
N ALA A 228 -10.88 7.75 28.72
CA ALA A 228 -10.11 6.55 29.08
C ALA A 228 -9.88 5.64 27.85
N LEU A 229 -10.89 5.41 27.02
CA LEU A 229 -10.77 4.60 25.81
C LEU A 229 -9.91 5.29 24.75
N THR A 230 -9.92 6.61 24.72
CA THR A 230 -9.06 7.41 23.83
C THR A 230 -7.59 7.31 24.25
N ILE A 231 -7.30 7.44 25.57
CA ILE A 231 -5.94 7.28 26.11
C ILE A 231 -5.43 5.86 25.85
N LEU A 232 -6.24 4.85 26.13
CA LEU A 232 -5.90 3.43 25.84
C LEU A 232 -5.59 3.24 24.36
N GLY A 233 -6.39 3.81 23.46
CA GLY A 233 -6.15 3.74 22.03
C GLY A 233 -4.81 4.35 21.61
N TYR A 234 -4.43 5.50 22.17
CA TYR A 234 -3.12 6.10 21.92
C TYR A 234 -1.97 5.25 22.49
N ALA A 235 -2.13 4.69 23.69
CA ALA A 235 -1.14 3.79 24.28
C ALA A 235 -0.90 2.56 23.40
N ILE A 236 -1.97 1.93 22.90
CA ILE A 236 -1.89 0.78 21.97
C ILE A 236 -1.21 1.18 20.65
N ILE A 237 -1.51 2.35 20.09
CA ILE A 237 -0.79 2.85 18.90
C ILE A 237 0.70 3.01 19.22
N GLY A 238 1.06 3.56 20.38
CA GLY A 238 2.46 3.68 20.80
C GLY A 238 3.18 2.33 20.85
N VAL A 239 2.54 1.32 21.47
CA VAL A 239 3.08 -0.07 21.50
C VAL A 239 3.27 -0.61 20.08
N GLY A 240 2.30 -0.43 19.20
CA GLY A 240 2.40 -0.87 17.81
C GLY A 240 3.51 -0.16 17.03
N LEU A 241 3.75 1.14 17.27
CA LEU A 241 4.85 1.88 16.65
C LEU A 241 6.22 1.37 17.12
N VAL A 242 6.37 1.08 18.41
CA VAL A 242 7.58 0.45 18.96
C VAL A 242 7.79 -0.92 18.34
N ALA A 243 6.76 -1.76 18.27
CA ALA A 243 6.84 -3.06 17.62
C ALA A 243 7.24 -2.96 16.14
N ALA A 244 6.69 -1.98 15.39
CA ALA A 244 7.05 -1.74 13.98
C ALA A 244 8.52 -1.32 13.81
N SER A 245 9.10 -0.63 14.80
CA SER A 245 10.49 -0.16 14.77
C SER A 245 11.49 -1.25 15.16
N PHE A 246 11.09 -2.21 15.97
CA PHE A 246 11.96 -3.24 16.56
C PHE A 246 11.53 -4.66 16.15
N GLY A 247 11.18 -4.86 14.87
CA GLY A 247 10.72 -6.14 14.34
C GLY A 247 11.66 -7.32 14.62
N SER A 248 12.98 -7.11 14.52
CA SER A 248 14.00 -8.13 14.78
C SER A 248 14.01 -8.68 16.22
N SER A 249 13.48 -7.92 17.20
CA SER A 249 13.45 -8.34 18.60
C SER A 249 12.34 -9.35 18.92
N TRP A 250 11.27 -9.36 18.15
CA TRP A 250 10.09 -10.20 18.44
C TRP A 250 9.70 -11.15 17.29
N GLN A 251 10.23 -10.93 16.06
CA GLN A 251 9.79 -11.70 14.89
C GLN A 251 10.03 -13.21 15.04
N LYS A 252 11.21 -13.63 15.55
CA LYS A 252 11.51 -15.06 15.74
C LYS A 252 10.54 -15.74 16.71
N THR A 253 10.17 -15.04 17.80
CA THR A 253 9.18 -15.55 18.76
C THR A 253 7.79 -15.64 18.12
N ALA A 254 7.40 -14.61 17.35
CA ALA A 254 6.13 -14.63 16.62
C ALA A 254 6.09 -15.75 15.59
N GLU A 255 7.17 -15.95 14.82
CA GLU A 255 7.31 -17.03 13.85
C GLU A 255 7.16 -18.40 14.50
N GLN A 256 7.84 -18.66 15.62
CA GLN A 256 7.73 -19.93 16.37
C GLN A 256 6.29 -20.19 16.82
N TYR A 257 5.60 -19.16 17.32
CA TYR A 257 4.21 -19.28 17.75
C TYR A 257 3.25 -19.52 16.59
N LEU A 258 3.42 -18.79 15.51
CA LEU A 258 2.51 -18.80 14.36
C LEU A 258 2.79 -19.99 13.43
N SER A 259 4.03 -20.48 13.35
CA SER A 259 4.38 -21.67 12.56
C SER A 259 3.63 -22.93 12.99
N GLY A 260 3.26 -23.04 14.26
CA GLY A 260 2.41 -24.13 14.76
C GLY A 260 0.99 -24.12 14.17
N TYR A 261 0.52 -22.99 13.65
CA TYR A 261 -0.81 -22.82 13.04
C TYR A 261 -0.76 -22.76 11.51
N THR A 262 0.44 -22.82 10.90
CA THR A 262 0.59 -22.80 9.46
C THR A 262 0.43 -24.20 8.87
N PHE A 263 0.17 -24.25 7.55
CA PHE A 263 0.09 -25.50 6.81
C PHE A 263 1.49 -26.14 6.68
N THR A 264 2.01 -26.69 7.77
CA THR A 264 3.31 -27.37 7.84
C THR A 264 3.47 -28.50 6.81
N ARG A 265 2.35 -29.02 6.28
CA ARG A 265 2.34 -30.02 5.20
C ARG A 265 2.76 -29.48 3.83
N TRP A 266 2.80 -28.13 3.68
CA TRP A 266 3.04 -27.44 2.42
C TRP A 266 3.98 -26.25 2.64
N PRO A 267 5.23 -26.47 3.09
CA PRO A 267 6.17 -25.38 3.36
C PRO A 267 6.44 -24.52 2.12
N GLU A 268 6.30 -25.11 0.91
CA GLU A 268 6.44 -24.40 -0.36
C GLU A 268 5.33 -23.35 -0.62
N LEU A 269 4.21 -23.46 0.10
CA LEU A 269 3.09 -22.48 0.04
C LEU A 269 3.11 -21.49 1.20
N TYR A 270 4.20 -21.39 1.93
CA TYR A 270 4.38 -20.33 2.94
C TYR A 270 4.40 -18.97 2.28
N LEU A 271 3.32 -18.21 2.44
CA LEU A 271 3.19 -16.88 1.87
C LEU A 271 3.93 -15.85 2.72
N PRO A 272 4.61 -14.80 2.14
CA PRO A 272 5.40 -13.83 2.90
C PRO A 272 4.60 -13.01 3.92
N TYR A 273 3.29 -12.94 3.78
CA TYR A 273 2.38 -12.32 4.74
C TYR A 273 1.57 -13.36 5.54
N TRP A 274 1.89 -14.62 5.42
CA TRP A 274 1.34 -15.70 6.22
C TRP A 274 2.48 -16.36 7.00
N PRO A 275 2.44 -16.47 8.31
CA PRO A 275 1.31 -16.26 9.24
C PRO A 275 1.14 -14.81 9.76
N PHE A 276 1.32 -13.79 8.97
CA PHE A 276 1.03 -12.38 9.25
C PHE A 276 2.04 -11.60 10.10
N GLU A 277 3.24 -12.13 10.37
CA GLU A 277 4.26 -11.41 11.14
C GLU A 277 4.51 -9.99 10.63
N PRO A 278 4.67 -9.74 9.31
CA PRO A 278 4.90 -8.39 8.80
C PRO A 278 3.82 -7.39 9.21
N PHE A 279 2.59 -7.88 9.51
CA PHE A 279 1.43 -7.04 9.79
C PHE A 279 1.06 -6.95 11.27
N LEU A 280 1.70 -7.71 12.18
CA LEU A 280 1.32 -7.74 13.59
C LEU A 280 1.34 -6.35 14.23
N ALA A 281 2.40 -5.58 14.01
CA ALA A 281 2.49 -4.20 14.50
C ALA A 281 1.36 -3.31 13.95
N LEU A 282 0.99 -3.50 12.68
CA LEU A 282 -0.09 -2.74 12.03
C LEU A 282 -1.46 -3.13 12.59
N PHE A 283 -1.70 -4.39 12.94
CA PHE A 283 -2.93 -4.82 13.60
C PHE A 283 -3.07 -4.18 14.99
N VAL A 284 -1.98 -4.08 15.75
CA VAL A 284 -1.98 -3.38 17.05
C VAL A 284 -2.33 -1.90 16.87
N ILE A 285 -1.70 -1.22 15.91
CA ILE A 285 -2.01 0.18 15.59
C ILE A 285 -3.46 0.36 15.11
N ALA A 286 -3.94 -0.54 14.27
CA ALA A 286 -5.32 -0.51 13.78
C ALA A 286 -6.33 -0.68 14.92
N LEU A 287 -6.04 -1.57 15.89
CA LEU A 287 -6.86 -1.73 17.10
C LEU A 287 -6.91 -0.44 17.90
N GLY A 288 -5.77 0.21 18.16
CA GLY A 288 -5.72 1.50 18.84
C GLY A 288 -6.52 2.59 18.10
N ALA A 289 -6.36 2.69 16.79
CA ALA A 289 -7.13 3.63 15.96
C ALA A 289 -8.65 3.33 15.99
N PHE A 290 -9.03 2.06 16.01
CA PHE A 290 -10.42 1.64 16.15
C PHE A 290 -11.01 2.04 17.53
N LEU A 291 -10.27 1.84 18.62
CA LEU A 291 -10.69 2.25 19.96
C LEU A 291 -10.90 3.77 20.06
N ILE A 292 -9.98 4.56 19.48
CA ILE A 292 -10.15 6.02 19.43
C ILE A 292 -11.40 6.41 18.63
N ALA A 293 -11.64 5.77 17.50
CA ALA A 293 -12.83 6.02 16.69
C ALA A 293 -14.11 5.65 17.45
N LYS A 294 -14.11 4.54 18.19
CA LYS A 294 -15.25 4.08 19.02
C LYS A 294 -15.48 5.00 20.23
N ALA A 295 -14.40 5.44 20.90
CA ALA A 295 -14.48 6.34 22.06
C ALA A 295 -15.21 7.65 21.74
N ARG A 296 -15.09 8.11 20.51
CA ARG A 296 -15.72 9.36 20.04
C ARG A 296 -17.12 9.18 19.46
N ALA A 297 -17.53 7.93 19.18
CA ALA A 297 -18.86 7.64 18.65
C ALA A 297 -19.98 7.72 19.70
N GLY A 298 -19.62 7.78 20.99
CA GLY A 298 -20.58 7.91 22.10
C GLY A 298 -21.55 6.72 22.26
N ARG A 299 -22.12 6.53 23.44
CA ARG A 299 -23.27 5.63 23.62
C ARG A 299 -24.48 6.29 22.98
N HIS A 300 -25.20 5.61 22.13
CA HIS A 300 -26.58 5.95 21.83
C HIS A 300 -27.32 6.00 23.18
N PRO A 301 -27.96 7.12 23.56
CA PRO A 301 -28.89 7.07 24.69
C PRO A 301 -29.93 6.00 24.28
N SER A 302 -30.04 4.93 25.07
CA SER A 302 -31.17 4.02 24.98
C SER A 302 -32.41 4.91 25.07
N GLN A 303 -33.19 4.96 23.99
CA GLN A 303 -34.49 5.64 24.03
C GLN A 303 -35.22 5.10 25.26
N PRO A 304 -35.71 5.97 26.18
CA PRO A 304 -36.57 5.50 27.23
C PRO A 304 -37.79 4.84 26.58
N PRO A 305 -38.30 3.74 27.15
CA PRO A 305 -39.47 3.06 26.60
C PRO A 305 -40.56 4.12 26.41
N GLN A 306 -41.05 4.29 25.19
CA GLN A 306 -42.26 5.07 24.94
C GLN A 306 -43.37 4.40 25.74
N ILE A 307 -43.73 4.98 26.84
CA ILE A 307 -44.96 4.65 27.54
C ILE A 307 -46.06 5.12 26.60
N SER A 308 -46.60 4.19 25.82
CA SER A 308 -47.82 4.39 25.07
C SER A 308 -48.92 4.75 26.06
N GLY A 309 -49.27 6.05 26.09
CA GLY A 309 -50.22 6.59 26.98
C GLY A 309 -51.56 5.88 26.83
N LEU A 310 -52.06 5.41 27.93
CA LEU A 310 -53.44 5.20 28.20
C LEU A 310 -54.19 6.52 27.92
N THR A 311 -54.98 6.56 26.85
CA THR A 311 -56.03 7.52 26.67
C THR A 311 -57.33 6.84 27.11
N THR A 312 -57.84 7.27 28.22
CA THR A 312 -59.24 7.14 28.63
C THR A 312 -60.14 8.01 27.75
#